data_f9b3d6dd96c35be7e65f000128e9dea0
#
_entry.id   f9b3d6dd96c35be7e65f000128e9dea0
#
_cell.length_a   1.000
_cell.length_b   1.000
_cell.length_c   1.000
_cell.angle_alpha   90.00
_cell.angle_beta   90.00
_cell.angle_gamma   90.00
#
_symmetry.space_group_name_H-M   'P 1'
#
loop_
_entity.id
_entity.type
_entity.pdbx_description
1 polymer ?
#
loop_
_entity_poly.entity_id
_entity_poly.type
_entity_poly.pdbx_seq_one_letter_code
_entity_poly.pdbx_strand_id
1 'polypeptide(L)' 'MITLYTSKGCSRCAMVKQILDARKVEYKVQVYEDMPQEQQNKLLKKTDAADIYSFPVIEREDGSITNSVEGL' A
#
# COMPACT_ATOMS: atom_id res chain seq x y z
N MET A 1 -1.17 6.48 -11.34
CA MET A 1 -2.09 5.84 -10.38
C MET A 1 -1.29 5.26 -9.23
N ILE A 2 -1.69 5.52 -7.99
CA ILE A 2 -1.01 4.94 -6.83
C ILE A 2 -1.44 3.47 -6.65
N THR A 3 -0.59 2.70 -5.97
CA THR A 3 -0.89 1.30 -5.65
C THR A 3 -1.03 1.16 -4.14
N LEU A 4 -2.15 0.59 -3.71
CA LEU A 4 -2.41 0.31 -2.30
C LEU A 4 -2.18 -1.18 -2.06
N TYR A 5 -1.16 -1.49 -1.26
CA TYR A 5 -0.89 -2.87 -0.85
C TYR A 5 -1.61 -3.13 0.46
N THR A 6 -2.45 -4.14 0.48
CA THR A 6 -3.24 -4.53 1.66
C THR A 6 -2.87 -5.94 2.10
N SER A 7 -3.33 -6.29 3.29
CA SER A 7 -3.19 -7.65 3.83
C SER A 7 -4.56 -8.14 4.28
N LYS A 8 -4.78 -9.44 4.25
CA LYS A 8 -6.02 -10.02 4.75
C LYS A 8 -6.15 -9.76 6.24
N GLY A 9 -7.35 -9.37 6.67
CA GLY A 9 -7.61 -9.06 8.07
C GLY A 9 -7.09 -7.71 8.53
N CYS A 10 -6.69 -6.83 7.61
CA CYS A 10 -6.18 -5.51 7.95
C CYS A 10 -7.33 -4.49 8.01
N SER A 11 -7.72 -4.10 9.23
CA SER A 11 -8.79 -3.10 9.40
C SER A 11 -8.33 -1.70 8.97
N ARG A 12 -7.06 -1.36 9.16
CA ARG A 12 -6.51 -0.07 8.73
C ARG A 12 -6.54 0.07 7.21
N CYS A 13 -6.36 -1.03 6.49
CA CYS A 13 -6.44 -1.01 5.03
C CYS A 13 -7.82 -0.60 4.56
N ALA A 14 -8.87 -1.07 5.23
CA ALA A 14 -10.24 -0.68 4.91
C ALA A 14 -10.47 0.81 5.15
N MET A 15 -9.93 1.35 6.25
CA MET A 15 -10.01 2.78 6.56
C MET A 15 -9.31 3.62 5.49
N VAL A 16 -8.12 3.20 5.06
CA VAL A 16 -7.37 3.91 4.04
C VAL A 16 -8.12 3.91 2.71
N LYS A 17 -8.74 2.79 2.33
CA LYS A 17 -9.57 2.74 1.13
C LYS A 17 -10.70 3.76 1.19
N GLN A 18 -11.39 3.85 2.33
CA GLN A 18 -12.47 4.81 2.51
C GLN A 18 -11.97 6.25 2.37
N ILE A 19 -10.81 6.56 2.93
CA ILE A 19 -10.23 7.90 2.86
C ILE A 19 -9.87 8.23 1.41
N LEU A 20 -9.24 7.32 0.69
CA LEU A 20 -8.87 7.53 -0.71
C LEU A 20 -10.10 7.71 -1.59
N ASP A 21 -11.15 6.91 -1.35
CA ASP A 21 -12.41 7.03 -2.08
C ASP A 21 -13.08 8.39 -1.81
N ALA A 22 -13.06 8.84 -0.55
CA ALA A 22 -13.65 10.14 -0.18
C ALA A 22 -12.90 11.31 -0.83
N ARG A 23 -11.59 11.16 -1.01
CA ARG A 23 -10.75 12.17 -1.67
C ARG A 23 -10.75 12.05 -3.18
N LYS A 24 -11.45 11.04 -3.74
CA LYS A 24 -11.51 10.77 -5.17
C LYS A 24 -10.14 10.51 -5.78
N VAL A 25 -9.27 9.88 -5.01
CA VAL A 25 -7.94 9.46 -5.48
C VAL A 25 -8.06 8.11 -6.18
N GLU A 26 -7.55 8.02 -7.41
CA GLU A 26 -7.50 6.76 -8.12
C GLU A 26 -6.36 5.89 -7.60
N TYR A 27 -6.62 4.63 -7.36
CA TYR A 27 -5.62 3.71 -6.84
C TYR A 27 -5.92 2.29 -7.30
N LYS A 28 -4.86 1.48 -7.32
CA LYS A 28 -4.92 0.05 -7.61
C LYS A 28 -4.70 -0.70 -6.30
N VAL A 29 -5.50 -1.74 -6.06
CA VAL A 29 -5.37 -2.56 -4.84
C VAL A 29 -4.61 -3.85 -5.16
N GLN A 30 -3.61 -4.15 -4.35
CA GLN A 30 -2.89 -5.42 -4.39
C GLN A 30 -2.93 -6.04 -3.00
N VAL A 31 -3.43 -7.28 -2.91
CA VAL A 31 -3.44 -8.03 -1.64
C VAL A 31 -2.13 -8.80 -1.54
N TYR A 32 -1.38 -8.57 -0.48
CA TYR A 32 -0.05 -9.13 -0.31
C TYR A 32 -0.05 -10.66 -0.43
N GLU A 33 -1.02 -11.33 0.22
CA GLU A 33 -1.11 -12.79 0.21
C GLU A 33 -1.40 -13.37 -1.18
N ASP A 34 -1.99 -12.57 -2.06
CA ASP A 34 -2.30 -12.99 -3.42
C ASP A 34 -1.19 -12.66 -4.43
N MET A 35 -0.12 -11.99 -3.99
CA MET A 35 0.98 -11.62 -4.85
C MET A 35 1.93 -12.80 -5.06
N PRO A 36 2.54 -12.94 -6.27
CA PRO A 36 3.61 -13.91 -6.46
C PRO A 36 4.77 -13.66 -5.50
N GLN A 37 5.49 -14.72 -5.13
CA GLN A 37 6.61 -14.65 -4.19
C GLN A 37 7.63 -13.58 -4.59
N GLU A 38 7.91 -13.49 -5.88
CA GLU A 38 8.87 -12.52 -6.41
C GLU A 38 8.44 -11.10 -6.14
N GLN A 39 7.16 -10.78 -6.33
CA GLN A 39 6.61 -9.46 -6.05
C GLN A 39 6.60 -9.17 -4.55
N GLN A 40 6.27 -10.17 -3.74
CA GLN A 40 6.32 -10.03 -2.28
C GLN A 40 7.72 -9.67 -1.83
N ASN A 41 8.74 -10.33 -2.36
CA ASN A 41 10.13 -10.06 -2.02
C ASN A 41 10.55 -8.64 -2.40
N LYS A 42 10.12 -8.17 -3.58
CA LYS A 42 10.41 -6.80 -4.01
C LYS A 42 9.77 -5.78 -3.08
N LEU A 43 8.52 -6.02 -2.69
CA LEU A 43 7.82 -5.12 -1.78
C LEU A 43 8.50 -5.10 -0.42
N LEU A 44 8.91 -6.25 0.10
CA LEU A 44 9.60 -6.33 1.40
C LEU A 44 10.91 -5.57 1.39
N LYS A 45 11.65 -5.58 0.29
CA LYS A 45 12.87 -4.79 0.16
C LYS A 45 12.58 -3.29 0.22
N LYS A 46 11.52 -2.85 -0.44
CA LYS A 46 11.11 -1.44 -0.43
C LYS A 46 10.65 -1.02 0.95
N THR A 47 9.83 -1.83 1.62
CA THR A 47 9.32 -1.50 2.95
C THR A 47 10.45 -1.49 3.98
N ASP A 48 11.40 -2.40 3.87
CA ASP A 48 12.56 -2.43 4.75
C ASP A 48 13.40 -1.17 4.60
N ALA A 49 13.66 -0.74 3.37
CA ALA A 49 14.40 0.49 3.10
C ALA A 49 13.70 1.74 3.60
N ALA A 50 12.37 1.73 3.68
CA ALA A 50 11.56 2.85 4.14
C ALA A 50 11.15 2.73 5.61
N ASP A 51 11.60 1.70 6.32
CA ASP A 51 11.24 1.43 7.72
C ASP A 51 9.73 1.27 7.91
N ILE A 52 9.07 0.64 6.97
CA ILE A 52 7.62 0.39 7.03
C ILE A 52 7.41 -1.11 7.27
N TYR A 53 6.82 -1.46 8.41
CA TYR A 53 6.65 -2.85 8.81
C TYR A 53 5.20 -3.26 9.05
N SER A 54 4.26 -2.46 8.56
CA SER A 54 2.84 -2.76 8.72
C SER A 54 2.06 -2.32 7.49
N PHE A 55 0.95 -2.99 7.23
CA PHE A 55 0.01 -2.58 6.20
C PHE A 55 -0.96 -1.55 6.77
N PRO A 56 -1.51 -0.68 5.94
CA PRO A 56 -1.36 -0.63 4.47
C PRO A 56 -0.03 -0.01 4.04
N VAL A 57 0.39 -0.36 2.82
CA VAL A 57 1.54 0.26 2.16
C VAL A 57 1.04 0.92 0.88
N ILE A 58 1.41 2.17 0.67
CA ILE A 58 0.98 2.95 -0.49
C ILE A 58 2.21 3.28 -1.33
N GLU A 59 2.18 2.87 -2.60
CA GLU A 59 3.23 3.21 -3.54
C GLU A 59 2.75 4.36 -4.43
N ARG A 60 3.50 5.46 -4.42
CA ARG A 60 3.20 6.62 -5.25
C ARG A 60 3.66 6.38 -6.69
N GLU A 61 3.23 7.26 -7.59
CA GLU A 61 3.57 7.15 -9.01
C GLU A 61 5.07 7.24 -9.28
N ASP A 62 5.82 7.92 -8.41
CA ASP A 62 7.27 8.04 -8.53
C ASP A 62 8.03 6.82 -7.97
N GLY A 63 7.31 5.83 -7.46
CA GLY A 63 7.91 4.63 -6.89
C GLY A 63 8.21 4.71 -5.40
N SER A 64 8.04 5.86 -4.77
CA SER A 64 8.22 5.98 -3.33
C SER A 64 7.05 5.36 -2.59
N ILE A 65 7.30 4.87 -1.37
CA ILE A 65 6.25 4.23 -0.57
C ILE A 65 6.04 4.97 0.75
N THR A 66 4.82 4.84 1.26
CA THR A 66 4.43 5.41 2.55
C THR A 66 3.37 4.51 3.17
N ASN A 67 3.16 4.65 4.47
CA ASN A 67 2.05 3.97 5.16
C ASN A 67 0.99 4.96 5.65
N SER A 68 1.04 6.20 5.18
CA SER A 68 0.14 7.26 5.59
C SER A 68 -0.54 7.88 4.38
N VAL A 69 -1.79 8.33 4.56
CA VAL A 69 -2.52 9.04 3.51
C VAL A 69 -2.19 10.53 3.47
N GLU A 70 -1.36 11.00 4.39
CA GLU A 70 -0.95 12.40 4.40
C GLU A 70 -0.14 12.72 3.15
N GLY A 71 -0.47 13.83 2.51
CA GLY A 71 0.22 14.26 1.31
C GLY A 71 -0.23 13.60 0.01
N LEU A 72 -1.28 12.81 0.06
CA LEU A 72 -1.85 12.18 -1.14
C LEU A 72 -2.99 13.00 -1.73
#